data_977011aa4dc95877e04dfec39a3942ab
#
_entry.id   977011aa4dc95877e04dfec39a3942ab
#
_cell.length_a   1.000
_cell.length_b   1.000
_cell.length_c   1.000
_cell.angle_alpha   90.00
_cell.angle_beta   90.00
_cell.angle_gamma   90.00
#
_symmetry.space_group_name_H-M   'P 1'
#
loop_
_entity.id
_entity.type
_entity.pdbx_description
1 polymer ?
#
loop_
_entity_poly.entity_id
_entity_poly.type
_entity_poly.pdbx_seq_one_letter_code
_entity_poly.pdbx_strand_id
1 'polypeptide(L)'
;MKKILLVIIGTMMLQSCLKDREEKITVAPFEGAIVEPNIGGSAEPNQVWFDLSTNTHTTNERPKWDLAFYSGKEFRVGINYSIMMAAGKIEGATDIDKVTSEMVSDLKEDVQVATFTPDNERYIDNPEGNYISGRTAIGEISATEKDNAIYLVNMGKEIYKGDIEKGSVSTGGDARGWMKVQITREGSAYKLKYAKLDDTTHKEVIIHKNPQYNFTFFSLKDNKEVNIQPEKKNWDLCFTVFTNLIPGAGSYIYSDFVLVNNLGNVGAYVISVPNGQNATEVYNKLSKKDIEENKLSYNDQRTIGGSWRDVFSKSVNAKNIYIIKDSDGLYYKLRFTRLTNIKEERGYPQFEYKTL
;
A
#
# COMPACT_ATOMS: atom_id res chain seq x y z
N MET A 1 66.24 -59.01 -24.23
CA MET A 1 64.79 -59.23 -24.21
C MET A 1 64.23 -58.48 -22.98
N LYS A 2 63.77 -57.29 -23.22
CA LYS A 2 63.28 -56.40 -22.15
C LYS A 2 61.76 -56.56 -22.01
N LYS A 3 61.30 -56.95 -20.84
CA LYS A 3 59.86 -57.05 -20.49
C LYS A 3 59.41 -55.65 -20.05
N ILE A 4 58.44 -55.11 -20.82
CA ILE A 4 57.77 -53.86 -20.46
C ILE A 4 56.58 -54.22 -19.55
N LEU A 5 56.58 -53.69 -18.33
CA LEU A 5 55.48 -53.81 -17.34
C LEU A 5 54.57 -52.61 -17.53
N LEU A 6 53.33 -52.89 -18.00
CA LEU A 6 52.31 -51.85 -18.17
C LEU A 6 51.56 -51.69 -16.86
N VAL A 7 51.73 -50.54 -16.20
CA VAL A 7 51.00 -50.16 -14.99
C VAL A 7 49.76 -49.41 -15.42
N ILE A 8 48.57 -50.02 -15.27
CA ILE A 8 47.26 -49.34 -15.46
C ILE A 8 46.91 -48.67 -14.15
N ILE A 9 47.00 -47.32 -14.13
CA ILE A 9 46.48 -46.52 -13.03
C ILE A 9 45.00 -46.31 -13.29
N GLY A 10 44.15 -47.01 -12.55
CA GLY A 10 42.71 -46.79 -12.53
C GLY A 10 42.37 -45.52 -11.74
N THR A 11 41.99 -44.46 -12.43
CA THR A 11 41.44 -43.26 -11.85
C THR A 11 40.01 -43.53 -11.39
N MET A 12 39.81 -43.82 -10.11
CA MET A 12 38.46 -43.77 -9.49
C MET A 12 37.99 -42.34 -9.43
N MET A 13 37.11 -41.97 -10.32
CA MET A 13 36.28 -40.74 -10.17
C MET A 13 35.32 -40.93 -9.00
N LEU A 14 35.64 -40.37 -7.83
CA LEU A 14 34.68 -40.17 -6.77
C LEU A 14 33.69 -39.10 -7.22
N GLN A 15 32.60 -39.46 -7.83
CA GLN A 15 31.44 -38.60 -7.95
C GLN A 15 30.82 -38.44 -6.55
N SER A 16 31.28 -37.45 -5.81
CA SER A 16 30.60 -36.96 -4.63
C SER A 16 29.32 -36.24 -5.12
N CYS A 17 28.21 -36.97 -5.12
CA CYS A 17 26.90 -36.30 -5.15
C CYS A 17 26.71 -35.59 -3.80
N LEU A 18 27.20 -34.37 -3.71
CA LEU A 18 26.68 -33.40 -2.74
C LEU A 18 25.23 -33.11 -3.17
N LYS A 19 24.29 -33.90 -2.66
CA LYS A 19 22.92 -33.44 -2.55
C LYS A 19 22.95 -32.33 -1.52
N ASP A 20 22.99 -31.09 -1.99
CA ASP A 20 22.63 -29.94 -1.20
C ASP A 20 21.18 -30.08 -0.78
N ARG A 21 20.94 -30.87 0.27
CA ARG A 21 19.77 -30.73 1.09
C ARG A 21 20.09 -29.60 2.07
N GLU A 22 20.07 -28.39 1.57
CA GLU A 22 19.80 -27.26 2.43
C GLU A 22 18.39 -27.45 2.97
N GLU A 23 18.27 -28.04 4.14
CA GLU A 23 17.03 -28.00 4.90
C GLU A 23 16.72 -26.52 5.09
N LYS A 24 15.61 -26.09 4.53
CA LYS A 24 15.11 -24.74 4.69
C LYS A 24 15.04 -24.48 6.20
N ILE A 25 15.93 -23.65 6.74
CA ILE A 25 15.89 -23.27 8.16
C ILE A 25 14.55 -22.58 8.36
N THR A 26 13.62 -23.26 8.99
CA THR A 26 12.33 -22.67 9.35
C THR A 26 12.60 -21.81 10.58
N VAL A 27 12.75 -20.52 10.37
CA VAL A 27 12.79 -19.55 11.46
C VAL A 27 11.41 -19.54 12.11
N ALA A 28 11.36 -19.77 13.43
CA ALA A 28 10.09 -19.69 14.15
C ALA A 28 9.55 -18.26 14.05
N PRO A 29 8.23 -18.08 13.83
CA PRO A 29 7.64 -16.75 13.77
C PRO A 29 7.82 -16.02 15.10
N PHE A 30 7.86 -14.69 15.04
CA PHE A 30 8.00 -13.86 16.22
C PHE A 30 6.74 -13.99 17.11
N GLU A 31 6.91 -14.29 18.39
CA GLU A 31 5.79 -14.61 19.28
C GLU A 31 4.89 -13.42 19.62
N GLY A 32 5.38 -12.19 19.43
CA GLY A 32 4.64 -10.94 19.63
C GLY A 32 5.48 -9.83 20.22
N ALA A 33 5.01 -8.59 20.05
CA ALA A 33 5.69 -7.39 20.51
C ALA A 33 4.71 -6.26 20.87
N ILE A 34 5.26 -5.25 21.54
CA ILE A 34 4.70 -3.90 21.57
C ILE A 34 5.50 -3.06 20.59
N VAL A 35 4.83 -2.43 19.63
CA VAL A 35 5.46 -1.75 18.50
C VAL A 35 4.95 -0.32 18.41
N GLU A 36 5.86 0.60 18.11
CA GLU A 36 5.58 1.99 17.76
C GLU A 36 6.10 2.26 16.35
N PRO A 37 5.23 2.17 15.32
CA PRO A 37 5.63 2.45 13.94
C PRO A 37 6.10 3.90 13.78
N ASN A 38 7.22 4.10 13.10
CA ASN A 38 7.79 5.44 12.87
C ASN A 38 7.02 6.19 11.78
N ILE A 39 5.84 6.71 12.14
CA ILE A 39 5.01 7.54 11.24
C ILE A 39 5.65 8.93 11.04
N GLY A 40 6.49 9.38 11.98
CA GLY A 40 7.24 10.63 11.87
C GLY A 40 6.54 11.86 12.45
N GLY A 41 5.59 11.67 13.39
CA GLY A 41 4.91 12.78 14.10
C GLY A 41 3.65 13.27 13.42
N SER A 42 3.17 14.44 13.85
CA SER A 42 1.83 14.96 13.52
C SER A 42 1.62 15.34 12.05
N ALA A 43 2.66 15.48 11.24
CA ALA A 43 2.57 15.62 9.78
C ALA A 43 2.45 14.27 9.07
N GLU A 44 2.66 13.18 9.78
CA GLU A 44 2.64 11.80 9.27
C GLU A 44 3.39 11.64 7.93
N PRO A 45 4.67 12.01 7.86
CA PRO A 45 5.41 12.00 6.58
C PRO A 45 5.61 10.61 6.01
N ASN A 46 5.53 9.57 6.84
CA ASN A 46 5.94 8.23 6.50
C ASN A 46 4.76 7.28 6.24
N GLN A 47 5.01 6.32 5.34
CA GLN A 47 4.32 5.02 5.26
C GLN A 47 5.22 3.97 5.90
N VAL A 48 4.66 3.11 6.75
CA VAL A 48 5.40 2.04 7.44
C VAL A 48 4.75 0.71 7.10
N TRP A 49 5.50 -0.14 6.40
CA TRP A 49 5.11 -1.49 5.98
C TRP A 49 5.66 -2.47 7.01
N PHE A 50 4.78 -3.15 7.73
CA PHE A 50 5.12 -3.98 8.88
C PHE A 50 4.82 -5.46 8.61
N ASP A 51 5.78 -6.33 8.94
CA ASP A 51 5.69 -7.79 8.90
C ASP A 51 5.55 -8.30 10.33
N LEU A 52 4.43 -8.95 10.64
CA LEU A 52 4.13 -9.49 11.96
C LEU A 52 4.97 -10.71 12.27
N SER A 53 5.29 -11.53 11.26
CA SER A 53 5.99 -12.80 11.42
C SER A 53 7.45 -12.64 11.81
N THR A 54 8.07 -11.58 11.32
CA THR A 54 9.50 -11.25 11.56
C THR A 54 9.71 -10.09 12.51
N ASN A 55 8.64 -9.36 12.86
CA ASN A 55 8.69 -8.12 13.62
C ASN A 55 9.60 -7.06 12.97
N THR A 56 9.58 -6.97 11.66
CA THR A 56 10.36 -6.01 10.88
C THR A 56 9.48 -5.01 10.15
N HIS A 57 10.07 -3.89 9.74
CA HIS A 57 9.34 -2.90 8.97
C HIS A 57 10.24 -2.21 7.94
N THR A 58 9.59 -1.72 6.88
CA THR A 58 10.18 -0.83 5.89
C THR A 58 9.44 0.51 5.95
N THR A 59 10.17 1.60 5.82
CA THR A 59 9.60 2.96 5.88
C THR A 59 9.99 3.74 4.64
N ASN A 60 9.02 4.47 4.08
CA ASN A 60 9.24 5.44 3.00
C ASN A 60 8.44 6.71 3.26
N GLU A 61 8.90 7.84 2.72
CA GLU A 61 8.12 9.06 2.72
C GLU A 61 6.90 8.91 1.77
N ARG A 62 5.73 9.42 2.18
CA ARG A 62 4.49 9.32 1.42
C ARG A 62 4.58 9.88 -0.01
N PRO A 63 5.19 11.03 -0.29
CA PRO A 63 5.28 11.60 -1.64
C PRO A 63 6.40 11.00 -2.51
N LYS A 64 7.04 9.90 -2.09
CA LYS A 64 8.12 9.25 -2.83
C LYS A 64 7.67 8.60 -4.13
N TRP A 65 6.39 8.28 -4.25
CA TRP A 65 5.81 7.63 -5.42
C TRP A 65 4.52 8.34 -5.86
N ASP A 66 4.11 8.11 -7.10
CA ASP A 66 2.91 8.71 -7.66
C ASP A 66 1.97 7.67 -8.27
N LEU A 67 2.50 6.71 -9.02
CA LEU A 67 1.74 5.65 -9.68
C LEU A 67 2.18 4.27 -9.20
N ALA A 68 1.22 3.36 -9.05
CA ALA A 68 1.42 1.97 -8.65
C ALA A 68 0.89 1.04 -9.76
N PHE A 69 1.78 0.41 -10.51
CA PHE A 69 1.46 -0.50 -11.60
C PHE A 69 1.27 -1.91 -11.05
N TYR A 70 0.04 -2.43 -11.13
CA TYR A 70 -0.30 -3.73 -10.56
C TYR A 70 0.48 -4.87 -11.25
N SER A 71 1.13 -5.69 -10.44
CA SER A 71 1.98 -6.78 -10.90
C SER A 71 1.23 -8.12 -11.09
N GLY A 72 -0.08 -8.15 -10.81
CA GLY A 72 -0.94 -9.30 -11.07
C GLY A 72 -1.32 -9.43 -12.55
N LYS A 73 -2.37 -10.21 -12.82
CA LYS A 73 -2.83 -10.55 -14.17
C LYS A 73 -3.43 -9.36 -14.90
N GLU A 74 -4.24 -8.59 -14.20
CA GLU A 74 -4.97 -7.43 -14.69
C GLU A 74 -4.02 -6.25 -14.97
N PHE A 75 -4.38 -5.41 -15.92
CA PHE A 75 -3.63 -4.21 -16.24
C PHE A 75 -4.30 -2.98 -15.58
N ARG A 76 -3.98 -2.77 -14.31
CA ARG A 76 -4.50 -1.69 -13.47
C ARG A 76 -3.37 -0.81 -12.95
N VAL A 77 -3.66 0.46 -12.81
CA VAL A 77 -2.73 1.43 -12.26
C VAL A 77 -3.43 2.24 -11.19
N GLY A 78 -2.86 2.21 -9.99
CA GLY A 78 -3.32 3.02 -8.87
C GLY A 78 -2.56 4.33 -8.78
N ILE A 79 -3.19 5.30 -8.14
CA ILE A 79 -2.59 6.59 -7.78
C ILE A 79 -2.22 6.60 -6.30
N ASN A 80 -1.33 7.50 -5.90
CA ASN A 80 -0.90 7.58 -4.50
C ASN A 80 -2.02 8.06 -3.58
N TYR A 81 -2.62 7.12 -2.89
CA TYR A 81 -3.72 7.33 -1.94
C TYR A 81 -3.32 8.12 -0.69
N SER A 82 -2.02 8.32 -0.44
CA SER A 82 -1.53 8.89 0.83
C SER A 82 -1.28 10.39 0.79
N ILE A 83 -1.42 11.03 -0.39
CA ILE A 83 -1.10 12.44 -0.60
C ILE A 83 -2.20 13.23 -1.34
N MET A 84 -3.46 12.78 -1.29
CA MET A 84 -4.61 13.42 -1.94
C MET A 84 -4.49 13.48 -3.47
N MET A 85 -3.90 12.47 -4.12
CA MET A 85 -3.93 12.40 -5.58
C MET A 85 -5.33 12.07 -6.09
N ALA A 86 -5.65 12.60 -7.27
CA ALA A 86 -6.84 12.30 -8.02
C ALA A 86 -6.51 12.21 -9.51
N ALA A 87 -7.26 11.43 -10.28
CA ALA A 87 -7.10 11.37 -11.73
C ALA A 87 -8.46 11.34 -12.43
N GLY A 88 -8.57 12.08 -13.54
CA GLY A 88 -9.80 12.15 -14.34
C GLY A 88 -9.49 11.99 -15.82
N LYS A 89 -10.36 11.23 -16.53
CA LYS A 89 -10.27 11.05 -17.97
C LYS A 89 -10.50 12.38 -18.68
N ILE A 90 -9.65 12.72 -19.66
CA ILE A 90 -9.82 13.89 -20.52
C ILE A 90 -10.62 13.46 -21.74
N GLU A 91 -11.90 13.83 -21.78
CA GLU A 91 -12.79 13.42 -22.86
C GLU A 91 -12.37 14.01 -24.20
N GLY A 92 -12.38 13.18 -25.25
CA GLY A 92 -12.03 13.58 -26.60
C GLY A 92 -10.54 13.82 -26.87
N ALA A 93 -9.66 13.76 -25.85
CA ALA A 93 -8.23 13.91 -26.06
C ALA A 93 -7.63 12.62 -26.69
N THR A 94 -6.92 12.80 -27.79
CA THR A 94 -6.25 11.70 -28.54
C THR A 94 -4.73 11.88 -28.62
N ASP A 95 -4.22 13.06 -28.30
CA ASP A 95 -2.82 13.42 -28.38
C ASP A 95 -2.40 14.12 -27.07
N ILE A 96 -1.54 13.46 -26.30
CA ILE A 96 -1.11 13.94 -24.97
C ILE A 96 -0.38 15.29 -25.09
N ASP A 97 0.35 15.54 -26.18
CA ASP A 97 1.15 16.75 -26.36
C ASP A 97 0.30 17.99 -26.66
N LYS A 98 -0.97 17.78 -27.01
CA LYS A 98 -1.92 18.87 -27.29
C LYS A 98 -2.81 19.25 -26.10
N VAL A 99 -2.78 18.46 -25.02
CA VAL A 99 -3.55 18.78 -23.83
C VAL A 99 -2.93 19.94 -23.08
N THR A 100 -3.73 20.96 -22.78
CA THR A 100 -3.33 22.18 -22.05
C THR A 100 -4.23 22.42 -20.84
N SER A 101 -3.78 23.28 -19.91
CA SER A 101 -4.57 23.66 -18.74
C SER A 101 -5.87 24.36 -19.07
N GLU A 102 -5.95 25.07 -20.20
CA GLU A 102 -7.18 25.70 -20.69
C GLU A 102 -8.23 24.66 -21.09
N MET A 103 -7.81 23.60 -21.80
CA MET A 103 -8.71 22.52 -22.25
C MET A 103 -9.34 21.73 -21.10
N VAL A 104 -8.72 21.72 -19.95
CA VAL A 104 -9.13 20.91 -18.77
C VAL A 104 -9.50 21.77 -17.57
N SER A 105 -9.80 23.06 -17.77
CA SER A 105 -10.13 24.00 -16.68
C SER A 105 -11.25 23.47 -15.78
N ASP A 106 -12.36 23.05 -16.35
CA ASP A 106 -13.52 22.54 -15.61
C ASP A 106 -13.20 21.20 -14.93
N LEU A 107 -12.48 20.31 -15.64
CA LEU A 107 -12.07 19.02 -15.09
C LEU A 107 -11.13 19.18 -13.87
N LYS A 108 -10.31 20.23 -13.83
CA LYS A 108 -9.45 20.53 -12.68
C LYS A 108 -10.22 20.87 -11.41
N GLU A 109 -11.41 21.44 -11.53
CA GLU A 109 -12.29 21.73 -10.39
C GLU A 109 -12.84 20.44 -9.79
N ASP A 110 -13.11 19.44 -10.62
CA ASP A 110 -13.67 18.15 -10.21
C ASP A 110 -12.62 17.15 -9.69
N VAL A 111 -11.43 17.10 -10.32
CA VAL A 111 -10.37 16.11 -10.02
C VAL A 111 -9.63 16.50 -8.74
N GLN A 112 -10.36 16.45 -7.63
CA GLN A 112 -9.92 16.88 -6.30
C GLN A 112 -10.34 15.86 -5.25
N VAL A 113 -9.61 15.85 -4.13
CA VAL A 113 -9.96 15.11 -2.91
C VAL A 113 -10.46 16.09 -1.85
N ALA A 114 -11.42 15.67 -1.01
CA ALA A 114 -11.98 16.45 0.09
C ALA A 114 -12.78 17.70 -0.34
N THR A 115 -13.46 17.62 -1.47
CA THR A 115 -14.40 18.66 -1.93
C THR A 115 -15.79 18.51 -1.31
N PHE A 116 -16.06 17.41 -0.61
CA PHE A 116 -17.37 17.03 -0.07
C PHE A 116 -18.48 16.94 -1.15
N THR A 117 -18.07 16.54 -2.35
CA THR A 117 -18.94 16.28 -3.50
C THR A 117 -19.00 14.78 -3.73
N PRO A 118 -20.19 14.14 -3.65
CA PRO A 118 -20.30 12.67 -3.81
C PRO A 118 -19.65 12.14 -5.09
N ASP A 119 -19.82 12.83 -6.21
CA ASP A 119 -19.31 12.41 -7.52
C ASP A 119 -17.79 12.40 -7.63
N ASN A 120 -17.04 13.02 -6.70
CA ASN A 120 -15.59 13.03 -6.77
C ASN A 120 -14.95 11.68 -6.42
N GLU A 121 -15.74 10.71 -5.94
CA GLU A 121 -15.27 9.34 -5.68
C GLU A 121 -14.71 8.65 -6.93
N ARG A 122 -15.21 9.02 -8.13
CA ARG A 122 -14.75 8.47 -9.42
C ARG A 122 -13.32 8.85 -9.78
N TYR A 123 -12.76 9.88 -9.15
CA TYR A 123 -11.41 10.39 -9.39
C TYR A 123 -10.35 9.80 -8.47
N ILE A 124 -10.73 8.90 -7.58
CA ILE A 124 -9.81 8.13 -6.73
C ILE A 124 -9.94 6.63 -7.01
N ASP A 125 -8.96 5.86 -6.62
CA ASP A 125 -9.05 4.40 -6.63
C ASP A 125 -10.12 3.92 -5.63
N ASN A 126 -10.74 2.76 -5.89
CA ASN A 126 -11.62 2.14 -4.90
C ASN A 126 -10.82 1.87 -3.61
N PRO A 127 -11.20 2.49 -2.49
CA PRO A 127 -10.45 2.37 -1.24
C PRO A 127 -10.35 0.95 -0.67
N GLU A 128 -11.20 0.02 -1.11
CA GLU A 128 -11.10 -1.39 -0.73
C GLU A 128 -9.79 -2.05 -1.18
N GLY A 129 -9.10 -1.44 -2.17
CA GLY A 129 -7.84 -1.97 -2.68
C GLY A 129 -8.02 -3.20 -3.56
N ASN A 130 -9.17 -3.34 -4.19
CA ASN A 130 -9.46 -4.45 -5.12
C ASN A 130 -9.02 -4.09 -6.54
N TYR A 131 -7.80 -4.50 -6.91
CA TYR A 131 -7.24 -4.33 -8.25
C TYR A 131 -7.61 -5.44 -9.24
N ILE A 132 -8.32 -6.46 -8.82
CA ILE A 132 -8.75 -7.58 -9.67
C ILE A 132 -10.07 -7.22 -10.36
N SER A 133 -11.07 -6.81 -9.60
CA SER A 133 -12.41 -6.49 -10.11
C SER A 133 -12.91 -5.10 -9.74
N GLY A 134 -12.14 -4.36 -8.93
CA GLY A 134 -12.49 -3.03 -8.47
C GLY A 134 -12.17 -1.94 -9.50
N ARG A 135 -12.62 -0.73 -9.19
CA ARG A 135 -12.36 0.47 -9.98
C ARG A 135 -11.04 1.12 -9.56
N THR A 136 -10.28 1.63 -10.53
CA THR A 136 -9.17 2.56 -10.34
C THR A 136 -9.52 3.91 -10.97
N ALA A 137 -8.96 5.02 -10.46
CA ALA A 137 -9.16 6.36 -11.02
C ALA A 137 -8.73 6.42 -12.50
N ILE A 138 -7.60 5.76 -12.81
CA ILE A 138 -7.20 5.44 -14.17
C ILE A 138 -7.88 4.11 -14.52
N GLY A 139 -8.69 4.09 -15.59
CA GLY A 139 -9.43 2.91 -16.01
C GLY A 139 -8.52 1.70 -16.28
N GLU A 140 -9.13 0.53 -16.46
CA GLU A 140 -8.37 -0.65 -16.89
C GLU A 140 -7.67 -0.38 -18.22
N ILE A 141 -6.40 -0.75 -18.32
CA ILE A 141 -5.62 -0.55 -19.53
C ILE A 141 -6.03 -1.58 -20.59
N SER A 142 -6.63 -1.09 -21.67
CA SER A 142 -7.08 -1.93 -22.79
C SER A 142 -5.91 -2.56 -23.54
N ALA A 143 -6.12 -3.76 -24.10
CA ALA A 143 -5.19 -4.36 -25.04
C ALA A 143 -5.16 -3.60 -26.39
N THR A 144 -6.22 -2.87 -26.70
CA THR A 144 -6.31 -2.03 -27.91
C THR A 144 -5.79 -0.64 -27.56
N GLU A 145 -4.65 -0.24 -28.12
CA GLU A 145 -3.96 1.01 -27.77
C GLU A 145 -4.85 2.25 -27.83
N LYS A 146 -5.64 2.41 -28.91
CA LYS A 146 -6.52 3.57 -29.15
C LYS A 146 -7.66 3.72 -28.11
N ASP A 147 -7.98 2.66 -27.37
CA ASP A 147 -9.05 2.68 -26.36
C ASP A 147 -8.52 3.18 -24.99
N ASN A 148 -7.21 3.42 -24.87
CA ASN A 148 -6.60 3.94 -23.66
C ASN A 148 -6.63 5.47 -23.65
N ALA A 149 -7.40 6.03 -22.74
CA ALA A 149 -7.59 7.46 -22.62
C ALA A 149 -6.36 8.19 -22.05
N ILE A 150 -6.33 9.50 -22.25
CA ILE A 150 -5.43 10.42 -21.57
C ILE A 150 -6.11 10.88 -20.29
N TYR A 151 -5.36 10.94 -19.19
CA TYR A 151 -5.84 11.33 -17.87
C TYR A 151 -5.16 12.61 -17.40
N LEU A 152 -5.96 13.51 -16.83
CA LEU A 152 -5.50 14.60 -15.98
C LEU A 152 -5.19 14.02 -14.59
N VAL A 153 -4.02 14.33 -14.05
CA VAL A 153 -3.59 13.87 -12.72
C VAL A 153 -3.31 15.06 -11.82
N ASN A 154 -4.10 15.20 -10.77
CA ASN A 154 -3.78 16.03 -9.63
C ASN A 154 -2.70 15.31 -8.81
N MET A 155 -1.51 15.90 -8.72
CA MET A 155 -0.35 15.30 -8.05
C MET A 155 -0.47 15.31 -6.50
N GLY A 156 -1.58 15.82 -5.98
CA GLY A 156 -1.85 15.87 -4.54
C GLY A 156 -1.01 16.91 -3.82
N LYS A 157 -0.58 16.58 -2.60
CA LYS A 157 0.07 17.51 -1.67
C LYS A 157 1.45 17.01 -1.23
N GLU A 158 2.37 17.94 -0.99
CA GLU A 158 3.61 17.67 -0.27
C GLU A 158 3.32 17.41 1.22
N ILE A 159 4.32 16.97 1.98
CA ILE A 159 4.23 16.89 3.44
C ILE A 159 4.17 18.30 4.01
N TYR A 160 3.27 18.50 4.98
CA TYR A 160 3.18 19.77 5.71
C TYR A 160 4.46 20.02 6.52
N LYS A 161 4.98 21.25 6.47
CA LYS A 161 6.23 21.63 7.11
C LYS A 161 6.07 22.71 8.18
N GLY A 162 4.86 23.22 8.39
CA GLY A 162 4.58 24.23 9.41
C GLY A 162 4.37 23.62 10.79
N ASP A 163 4.12 24.46 11.75
CA ASP A 163 3.78 24.06 13.11
C ASP A 163 2.39 23.44 13.15
N ILE A 164 2.25 22.36 13.91
CA ILE A 164 0.99 21.64 14.10
C ILE A 164 0.61 21.76 15.58
N GLU A 165 -0.62 22.17 15.82
CA GLU A 165 -1.15 22.29 17.17
C GLU A 165 -1.14 20.91 17.86
N LYS A 166 -0.82 20.90 19.16
CA LYS A 166 -0.76 19.71 20.00
C LYS A 166 -2.08 18.91 19.94
N GLY A 167 -1.96 17.62 19.67
CA GLY A 167 -3.08 16.72 19.49
C GLY A 167 -3.78 16.80 18.13
N SER A 168 -3.32 17.67 17.22
CA SER A 168 -3.78 17.78 15.84
C SER A 168 -2.85 17.05 14.88
N VAL A 169 -3.27 16.90 13.62
CA VAL A 169 -2.48 16.38 12.51
C VAL A 169 -2.63 17.28 11.29
N SER A 170 -1.64 17.28 10.40
CA SER A 170 -1.76 17.89 9.09
C SER A 170 -1.37 16.88 8.01
N THR A 171 -2.33 16.46 7.20
CA THR A 171 -2.17 15.40 6.21
C THR A 171 -1.60 15.88 4.89
N GLY A 172 -1.49 17.19 4.63
CA GLY A 172 -0.97 17.76 3.39
C GLY A 172 -0.52 19.21 3.51
N GLY A 173 0.56 19.52 2.80
CA GLY A 173 1.14 20.85 2.65
C GLY A 173 0.81 21.48 1.28
N ASP A 174 1.82 22.01 0.60
CA ASP A 174 1.69 22.67 -0.70
C ASP A 174 1.22 21.71 -1.81
N ALA A 175 0.53 22.27 -2.81
CA ALA A 175 0.11 21.51 -3.98
C ALA A 175 1.33 21.11 -4.83
N ARG A 176 1.33 19.85 -5.33
CA ARG A 176 2.40 19.31 -6.18
C ARG A 176 2.17 19.59 -7.67
N GLY A 177 1.05 20.22 -8.03
CA GLY A 177 0.71 20.60 -9.39
C GLY A 177 -0.05 19.51 -10.16
N TRP A 178 0.02 19.61 -11.50
CA TRP A 178 -0.77 18.81 -12.42
C TRP A 178 0.10 18.14 -13.47
N MET A 179 -0.24 16.89 -13.77
CA MET A 179 0.38 16.11 -14.84
C MET A 179 -0.71 15.58 -15.78
N LYS A 180 -0.28 15.13 -16.95
CA LYS A 180 -1.10 14.35 -17.88
C LYS A 180 -0.39 13.03 -18.15
N VAL A 181 -1.18 11.94 -18.21
CA VAL A 181 -0.65 10.60 -18.43
C VAL A 181 -1.50 9.85 -19.46
N GLN A 182 -0.86 8.99 -20.22
CA GLN A 182 -1.52 7.95 -21.03
C GLN A 182 -0.78 6.65 -20.80
N ILE A 183 -1.52 5.58 -20.55
CA ILE A 183 -0.92 4.28 -20.27
C ILE A 183 -1.49 3.28 -21.28
N THR A 184 -0.61 2.51 -21.88
CA THR A 184 -0.94 1.45 -22.85
C THR A 184 -0.25 0.15 -22.44
N ARG A 185 -0.50 -0.95 -23.14
CA ARG A 185 0.22 -2.21 -22.94
C ARG A 185 1.37 -2.30 -23.92
N GLU A 186 2.52 -2.79 -23.42
CA GLU A 186 3.66 -3.19 -24.22
C GLU A 186 3.97 -4.67 -23.93
N GLY A 187 3.31 -5.57 -24.68
CA GLY A 187 3.31 -7.00 -24.37
C GLY A 187 2.72 -7.28 -22.97
N SER A 188 3.52 -7.84 -22.08
CA SER A 188 3.16 -8.08 -20.67
C SER A 188 3.49 -6.91 -19.73
N ALA A 189 4.08 -5.84 -20.24
CA ALA A 189 4.44 -4.64 -19.50
C ALA A 189 3.47 -3.49 -19.75
N TYR A 190 3.61 -2.42 -18.99
CA TYR A 190 2.94 -1.16 -19.24
C TYR A 190 3.88 -0.20 -19.97
N LYS A 191 3.32 0.61 -20.87
CA LYS A 191 3.99 1.77 -21.46
C LYS A 191 3.33 3.03 -20.94
N LEU A 192 4.07 3.82 -20.18
CA LEU A 192 3.62 5.07 -19.60
C LEU A 192 4.14 6.23 -20.44
N LYS A 193 3.22 7.08 -20.95
CA LYS A 193 3.48 8.41 -21.49
C LYS A 193 3.05 9.44 -20.46
N TYR A 194 3.89 10.44 -20.17
CA TYR A 194 3.59 11.45 -19.16
C TYR A 194 4.30 12.77 -19.41
N ALA A 195 3.67 13.87 -18.99
CA ALA A 195 4.20 15.22 -19.07
C ALA A 195 3.59 16.10 -17.98
N LYS A 196 4.20 17.26 -17.69
CA LYS A 196 3.48 18.32 -16.99
C LYS A 196 2.32 18.79 -17.86
N LEU A 197 1.27 19.31 -17.26
CA LEU A 197 0.02 19.60 -17.96
C LEU A 197 0.19 20.45 -19.22
N ASP A 198 1.03 21.48 -19.16
CA ASP A 198 1.20 22.43 -20.28
C ASP A 198 2.47 22.15 -21.15
N ASP A 199 3.21 21.07 -20.86
CA ASP A 199 4.34 20.66 -21.70
C ASP A 199 3.79 20.17 -23.07
N THR A 200 4.48 20.53 -24.15
CA THR A 200 4.12 20.17 -25.54
C THR A 200 4.82 18.91 -26.04
N THR A 201 5.56 18.25 -25.17
CA THR A 201 6.23 16.98 -25.42
C THR A 201 6.12 16.10 -24.17
N HIS A 202 6.04 14.79 -24.37
CA HIS A 202 5.96 13.83 -23.28
C HIS A 202 7.23 13.00 -23.14
N LYS A 203 7.37 12.34 -22.00
CA LYS A 203 8.33 11.26 -21.74
C LYS A 203 7.63 9.92 -21.86
N GLU A 204 8.39 8.89 -22.23
CA GLU A 204 7.91 7.51 -22.27
C GLU A 204 8.81 6.61 -21.42
N VAL A 205 8.20 5.61 -20.78
CA VAL A 205 8.91 4.57 -20.05
C VAL A 205 8.13 3.26 -20.09
N ILE A 206 8.84 2.15 -20.16
CA ILE A 206 8.26 0.79 -20.03
C ILE A 206 8.39 0.36 -18.58
N ILE A 207 7.27 -0.04 -17.97
CA ILE A 207 7.20 -0.52 -16.60
C ILE A 207 6.87 -2.02 -16.61
N HIS A 208 7.80 -2.82 -16.11
CA HIS A 208 7.64 -4.26 -16.05
C HIS A 208 6.90 -4.70 -14.79
N LYS A 209 6.03 -5.71 -14.92
CA LYS A 209 5.41 -6.37 -13.78
C LYS A 209 6.44 -7.25 -13.07
N ASN A 210 6.48 -7.16 -11.74
CA ASN A 210 7.28 -8.04 -10.91
C ASN A 210 6.35 -8.88 -10.01
N PRO A 211 6.18 -10.19 -10.25
CA PRO A 211 5.23 -11.03 -9.54
C PRO A 211 5.57 -11.26 -8.05
N GLN A 212 6.77 -10.90 -7.60
CA GLN A 212 7.15 -10.93 -6.19
C GLN A 212 6.53 -9.79 -5.38
N TYR A 213 6.12 -8.70 -6.05
CA TYR A 213 5.51 -7.51 -5.46
C TYR A 213 4.05 -7.36 -5.86
N ASN A 214 3.25 -6.64 -5.09
CA ASN A 214 1.90 -6.27 -5.51
C ASN A 214 1.94 -5.24 -6.64
N PHE A 215 2.93 -4.33 -6.62
CA PHE A 215 3.07 -3.24 -7.58
C PHE A 215 4.53 -2.97 -7.93
N THR A 216 4.75 -2.44 -9.14
CA THR A 216 5.92 -1.65 -9.49
C THR A 216 5.54 -0.17 -9.33
N PHE A 217 6.29 0.57 -8.52
CA PHE A 217 5.99 1.98 -8.23
C PHE A 217 6.83 2.92 -9.10
N PHE A 218 6.22 4.03 -9.51
CA PHE A 218 6.87 5.05 -10.32
C PHE A 218 6.66 6.44 -9.72
N SER A 219 7.72 7.24 -9.69
CA SER A 219 7.68 8.66 -9.35
C SER A 219 7.64 9.50 -10.62
N LEU A 220 6.51 10.16 -10.89
CA LEU A 220 6.36 11.13 -11.97
C LEU A 220 7.24 12.36 -11.74
N LYS A 221 7.44 12.73 -10.45
CA LYS A 221 8.29 13.85 -10.05
C LYS A 221 9.77 13.57 -10.35
N ASP A 222 10.27 12.38 -9.98
CA ASP A 222 11.69 12.01 -10.11
C ASP A 222 11.99 11.28 -11.42
N ASN A 223 10.96 10.96 -12.22
CA ASN A 223 11.06 10.25 -13.51
C ASN A 223 11.75 8.88 -13.41
N LYS A 224 11.40 8.07 -12.40
CA LYS A 224 12.01 6.75 -12.19
C LYS A 224 11.11 5.80 -11.42
N GLU A 225 11.37 4.51 -11.57
CA GLU A 225 10.86 3.49 -10.66
C GLU A 225 11.46 3.67 -9.26
N VAL A 226 10.65 3.38 -8.23
CA VAL A 226 11.04 3.54 -6.83
C VAL A 226 10.63 2.32 -6.02
N ASN A 227 11.48 1.95 -5.06
CA ASN A 227 11.17 0.89 -4.12
C ASN A 227 10.36 1.46 -2.96
N ILE A 228 9.14 0.98 -2.79
CA ILE A 228 8.17 1.45 -1.80
C ILE A 228 7.76 0.33 -0.85
N GLN A 229 7.13 -0.71 -1.39
CA GLN A 229 6.68 -1.87 -0.61
C GLN A 229 7.79 -2.92 -0.54
N PRO A 230 7.87 -3.71 0.55
CA PRO A 230 8.55 -5.00 0.52
C PRO A 230 7.88 -5.97 -0.47
N GLU A 231 8.51 -7.11 -0.71
CA GLU A 231 7.85 -8.21 -1.43
C GLU A 231 6.50 -8.54 -0.77
N LYS A 232 5.53 -8.95 -1.59
CA LYS A 232 4.12 -9.08 -1.15
C LYS A 232 3.89 -10.05 0.02
N LYS A 233 4.86 -10.92 0.32
CA LYS A 233 4.82 -11.85 1.47
C LYS A 233 5.52 -11.31 2.71
N ASN A 234 6.23 -10.21 2.61
CA ASN A 234 7.09 -9.68 3.65
C ASN A 234 6.49 -8.41 4.30
N TRP A 235 5.18 -8.29 4.26
CA TRP A 235 4.44 -7.28 5.01
C TRP A 235 2.95 -7.67 5.15
N ASP A 236 2.35 -7.29 6.26
CA ASP A 236 0.95 -7.56 6.60
C ASP A 236 0.14 -6.28 6.73
N LEU A 237 0.74 -5.25 7.32
CA LEU A 237 0.10 -3.99 7.65
C LEU A 237 0.86 -2.80 7.06
N CYS A 238 0.12 -1.76 6.64
CA CYS A 238 0.70 -0.47 6.27
C CYS A 238 0.07 0.64 7.10
N PHE A 239 0.89 1.34 7.88
CA PHE A 239 0.50 2.54 8.62
C PHE A 239 0.74 3.75 7.73
N THR A 240 -0.29 4.57 7.50
CA THR A 240 -0.23 5.66 6.52
C THR A 240 -1.35 6.68 6.71
N VAL A 241 -1.25 7.79 6.01
CA VAL A 241 -2.40 8.62 5.64
C VAL A 241 -3.11 7.96 4.46
N PHE A 242 -4.44 8.02 4.39
CA PHE A 242 -5.20 7.30 3.37
C PHE A 242 -6.39 8.09 2.83
N THR A 243 -6.51 8.14 1.52
CA THR A 243 -7.71 8.67 0.83
C THR A 243 -8.79 7.60 0.83
N ASN A 244 -9.89 7.88 1.52
CA ASN A 244 -11.05 7.00 1.67
C ASN A 244 -12.34 7.76 1.33
N LEU A 245 -13.48 7.12 1.42
CA LEU A 245 -14.80 7.70 1.20
C LEU A 245 -15.49 8.05 2.51
N ILE A 246 -16.18 9.19 2.50
CA ILE A 246 -17.25 9.48 3.46
C ILE A 246 -18.57 9.15 2.76
N PRO A 247 -19.39 8.23 3.29
CA PRO A 247 -20.66 7.87 2.68
C PRO A 247 -21.52 9.10 2.37
N GLY A 248 -21.91 9.27 1.12
CA GLY A 248 -22.72 10.39 0.64
C GLY A 248 -22.01 11.75 0.53
N ALA A 249 -20.69 11.82 0.80
CA ALA A 249 -19.92 13.05 0.72
C ALA A 249 -18.65 12.96 -0.16
N GLY A 250 -18.39 11.78 -0.75
CA GLY A 250 -17.26 11.57 -1.64
C GLY A 250 -15.93 11.27 -0.94
N SER A 251 -14.83 11.59 -1.62
CA SER A 251 -13.48 11.26 -1.13
C SER A 251 -12.99 12.22 -0.04
N TYR A 252 -12.25 11.68 0.92
CA TYR A 252 -11.65 12.41 2.01
C TYR A 252 -10.33 11.77 2.45
N ILE A 253 -9.46 12.54 3.10
CA ILE A 253 -8.15 12.09 3.59
C ILE A 253 -8.20 11.79 5.10
N TYR A 254 -7.73 10.61 5.48
CA TYR A 254 -7.70 10.14 6.85
C TYR A 254 -6.26 9.99 7.34
N SER A 255 -5.96 10.57 8.49
CA SER A 255 -4.73 10.33 9.26
C SER A 255 -4.81 9.03 10.06
N ASP A 256 -3.68 8.56 10.58
CA ASP A 256 -3.60 7.38 11.46
C ASP A 256 -4.36 6.18 10.90
N PHE A 257 -4.17 5.87 9.62
CA PHE A 257 -4.89 4.80 8.94
C PHE A 257 -4.03 3.55 8.81
N VAL A 258 -4.64 2.38 8.94
CA VAL A 258 -3.94 1.10 8.83
C VAL A 258 -4.58 0.25 7.75
N LEU A 259 -3.79 -0.10 6.75
CA LEU A 259 -4.18 -0.99 5.66
C LEU A 259 -3.67 -2.40 5.92
N VAL A 260 -4.45 -3.39 5.48
CA VAL A 260 -4.11 -4.81 5.48
C VAL A 260 -3.66 -5.20 4.08
N ASN A 261 -2.66 -6.04 3.95
CA ASN A 261 -2.14 -6.53 2.67
C ASN A 261 -3.07 -7.57 2.01
N ASN A 262 -4.27 -7.15 1.63
CA ASN A 262 -5.25 -8.05 1.01
C ASN A 262 -4.75 -8.66 -0.32
N LEU A 263 -3.98 -7.93 -1.11
CA LEU A 263 -3.37 -8.42 -2.36
C LEU A 263 -2.26 -9.46 -2.12
N GLY A 264 -1.62 -9.42 -0.94
CA GLY A 264 -0.67 -10.43 -0.47
C GLY A 264 -1.35 -11.63 0.21
N ASN A 265 -2.68 -11.71 0.18
CA ASN A 265 -3.46 -12.77 0.84
C ASN A 265 -3.42 -12.69 2.38
N VAL A 266 -3.32 -11.50 2.94
CA VAL A 266 -3.51 -11.25 4.37
C VAL A 266 -4.98 -10.98 4.63
N GLY A 267 -5.58 -11.76 5.54
CA GLY A 267 -6.97 -11.60 5.96
C GLY A 267 -7.06 -11.00 7.36
N ALA A 268 -8.11 -10.23 7.62
CA ALA A 268 -8.33 -9.68 8.96
C ALA A 268 -9.83 -9.56 9.30
N TYR A 269 -10.13 -9.50 10.60
CA TYR A 269 -11.43 -9.07 11.10
C TYR A 269 -11.31 -8.45 12.50
N VAL A 270 -12.36 -7.75 12.93
CA VAL A 270 -12.42 -7.10 14.24
C VAL A 270 -13.33 -7.88 15.19
N ILE A 271 -12.86 -8.05 16.43
CA ILE A 271 -13.66 -8.50 17.58
C ILE A 271 -13.97 -7.26 18.41
N SER A 272 -15.24 -6.89 18.51
CA SER A 272 -15.69 -5.81 19.41
C SER A 272 -15.98 -6.38 20.79
N VAL A 273 -15.24 -5.93 21.79
CA VAL A 273 -15.44 -6.37 23.18
C VAL A 273 -16.78 -5.84 23.70
N PRO A 274 -17.68 -6.72 24.20
CA PRO A 274 -18.97 -6.32 24.72
C PRO A 274 -18.88 -5.30 25.87
N ASN A 275 -19.92 -4.48 26.01
CA ASN A 275 -20.04 -3.57 27.15
C ASN A 275 -19.98 -4.32 28.47
N GLY A 276 -19.27 -3.77 29.46
CA GLY A 276 -19.11 -4.38 30.80
C GLY A 276 -17.98 -5.41 30.90
N GLN A 277 -17.38 -5.81 29.78
CA GLN A 277 -16.18 -6.68 29.80
C GLN A 277 -14.88 -5.88 29.76
N ASN A 278 -13.85 -6.41 30.41
CA ASN A 278 -12.50 -5.84 30.37
C ASN A 278 -11.79 -6.25 29.09
N ALA A 279 -11.47 -5.28 28.23
CA ALA A 279 -10.84 -5.54 26.92
C ALA A 279 -9.46 -6.22 27.05
N THR A 280 -8.68 -5.90 28.09
CA THR A 280 -7.39 -6.54 28.33
C THR A 280 -7.54 -8.00 28.72
N GLU A 281 -8.52 -8.33 29.53
CA GLU A 281 -8.81 -9.73 29.89
C GLU A 281 -9.30 -10.52 28.67
N VAL A 282 -10.18 -9.94 27.85
CA VAL A 282 -10.66 -10.58 26.62
C VAL A 282 -9.47 -10.83 25.68
N TYR A 283 -8.64 -9.81 25.44
CA TYR A 283 -7.44 -9.95 24.62
C TYR A 283 -6.51 -11.06 25.14
N ASN A 284 -6.25 -11.11 26.44
CA ASN A 284 -5.34 -12.11 27.02
C ASN A 284 -5.88 -13.55 26.90
N LYS A 285 -7.20 -13.73 27.00
CA LYS A 285 -7.87 -15.04 26.94
C LYS A 285 -8.02 -15.57 25.50
N LEU A 286 -8.01 -14.68 24.49
CA LEU A 286 -8.13 -15.09 23.08
C LEU A 286 -7.01 -16.04 22.68
N SER A 287 -7.38 -17.12 22.04
CA SER A 287 -6.52 -18.20 21.58
C SER A 287 -6.98 -18.70 20.20
N LYS A 288 -6.19 -19.54 19.56
CA LYS A 288 -6.48 -20.07 18.21
C LYS A 288 -7.86 -20.72 18.06
N LYS A 289 -8.40 -21.34 19.14
CA LYS A 289 -9.74 -21.97 19.11
C LYS A 289 -10.90 -20.97 19.00
N ASP A 290 -10.63 -19.68 19.29
CA ASP A 290 -11.63 -18.62 19.28
C ASP A 290 -11.69 -17.89 17.93
N ILE A 291 -10.89 -18.36 16.92
CA ILE A 291 -10.81 -17.76 15.59
C ILE A 291 -12.04 -18.17 14.77
N GLU A 292 -12.69 -17.17 14.17
CA GLU A 292 -13.80 -17.34 13.25
C GLU A 292 -13.33 -17.11 11.80
N GLU A 293 -12.83 -18.17 11.16
CA GLU A 293 -12.27 -18.14 9.79
C GLU A 293 -13.19 -17.48 8.75
N ASN A 294 -14.50 -17.68 8.88
CA ASN A 294 -15.51 -17.14 7.99
C ASN A 294 -15.69 -15.61 8.11
N LYS A 295 -15.09 -14.98 9.13
CA LYS A 295 -15.07 -13.53 9.31
C LYS A 295 -13.87 -12.85 8.68
N LEU A 296 -12.84 -13.62 8.26
CA LEU A 296 -11.66 -13.06 7.62
C LEU A 296 -12.04 -12.37 6.30
N SER A 297 -11.76 -11.09 6.21
CA SER A 297 -11.90 -10.30 4.99
C SER A 297 -10.55 -10.27 4.25
N TYR A 298 -10.58 -10.68 2.99
CA TYR A 298 -9.46 -10.62 2.06
C TYR A 298 -9.70 -9.61 0.92
N ASN A 299 -10.88 -8.96 0.92
CA ASN A 299 -11.33 -8.11 -0.19
C ASN A 299 -11.32 -6.62 0.15
N ASP A 300 -11.03 -6.27 1.40
CA ASP A 300 -11.02 -4.88 1.86
C ASP A 300 -9.76 -4.62 2.71
N GLN A 301 -8.83 -3.85 2.17
CA GLN A 301 -7.60 -3.45 2.87
C GLN A 301 -7.88 -2.57 4.10
N ARG A 302 -9.10 -2.02 4.25
CA ARG A 302 -9.49 -1.10 5.33
C ARG A 302 -10.03 -1.82 6.57
N THR A 303 -9.91 -3.13 6.69
CA THR A 303 -10.50 -3.90 7.82
C THR A 303 -10.07 -3.38 9.19
N ILE A 304 -8.85 -2.87 9.33
CA ILE A 304 -8.42 -2.12 10.52
C ILE A 304 -8.79 -0.65 10.34
N GLY A 305 -8.33 -0.04 9.27
CA GLY A 305 -8.67 1.32 8.85
C GLY A 305 -8.35 2.35 9.92
N GLY A 306 -9.34 3.19 10.22
CA GLY A 306 -9.29 4.19 11.27
C GLY A 306 -10.13 3.84 12.50
N SER A 307 -10.74 2.64 12.55
CA SER A 307 -11.66 2.24 13.62
C SER A 307 -10.99 1.99 14.98
N TRP A 308 -9.67 1.87 14.99
CA TRP A 308 -8.86 1.65 16.19
C TRP A 308 -8.72 2.88 17.09
N ARG A 309 -9.09 4.06 16.60
CA ARG A 309 -8.94 5.33 17.31
C ARG A 309 -10.22 6.16 17.32
N ASP A 310 -10.32 7.03 18.29
CA ASP A 310 -11.28 8.13 18.34
C ASP A 310 -10.50 9.46 18.30
N VAL A 311 -10.69 10.21 17.22
CA VAL A 311 -9.99 11.48 16.99
C VAL A 311 -10.53 12.62 17.87
N PHE A 312 -11.78 12.55 18.34
CA PHE A 312 -12.39 13.56 19.20
C PHE A 312 -11.90 13.43 20.63
N SER A 313 -11.89 12.22 21.18
CA SER A 313 -11.34 11.95 22.51
C SER A 313 -9.83 11.79 22.53
N LYS A 314 -9.17 11.82 21.36
CA LYS A 314 -7.72 11.62 21.18
C LYS A 314 -7.22 10.34 21.84
N SER A 315 -7.99 9.27 21.73
CA SER A 315 -7.73 7.99 22.40
C SER A 315 -7.85 6.79 21.46
N VAL A 316 -7.37 5.65 21.91
CA VAL A 316 -7.58 4.38 21.22
C VAL A 316 -8.99 3.85 21.51
N ASN A 317 -9.58 3.17 20.53
CA ASN A 317 -10.77 2.37 20.76
C ASN A 317 -10.36 1.02 21.37
N ALA A 318 -10.21 1.00 22.70
CA ALA A 318 -9.71 -0.17 23.43
C ALA A 318 -10.61 -1.42 23.30
N LYS A 319 -11.86 -1.27 22.80
CA LYS A 319 -12.79 -2.38 22.59
C LYS A 319 -12.55 -3.15 21.30
N ASN A 320 -11.73 -2.65 20.40
CA ASN A 320 -11.43 -3.32 19.14
C ASN A 320 -10.15 -4.17 19.28
N ILE A 321 -10.32 -5.48 19.06
CA ILE A 321 -9.24 -6.45 18.94
C ILE A 321 -9.29 -6.97 17.52
N TYR A 322 -8.15 -7.00 16.84
CA TYR A 322 -8.06 -7.45 15.45
C TYR A 322 -7.46 -8.85 15.41
N ILE A 323 -8.05 -9.72 14.61
CA ILE A 323 -7.46 -11.01 14.24
C ILE A 323 -6.93 -10.87 12.84
N ILE A 324 -5.69 -11.28 12.64
CA ILE A 324 -4.99 -11.20 11.37
C ILE A 324 -4.48 -12.59 11.03
N LYS A 325 -4.68 -13.02 9.79
CA LYS A 325 -4.06 -14.20 9.21
C LYS A 325 -3.10 -13.74 8.12
N ASP A 326 -1.82 -14.00 8.27
CA ASP A 326 -0.82 -13.62 7.29
C ASP A 326 -0.85 -14.51 6.03
N SER A 327 0.02 -14.19 5.08
CA SER A 327 0.13 -14.92 3.80
C SER A 327 0.62 -16.37 3.95
N ASP A 328 1.30 -16.70 5.05
CA ASP A 328 1.81 -18.03 5.36
C ASP A 328 0.85 -18.85 6.24
N GLY A 329 -0.29 -18.24 6.64
CA GLY A 329 -1.37 -18.88 7.40
C GLY A 329 -1.20 -18.83 8.90
N LEU A 330 -0.30 -17.99 9.43
CA LEU A 330 -0.15 -17.73 10.85
C LEU A 330 -1.21 -16.74 11.33
N TYR A 331 -1.67 -16.91 12.56
CA TYR A 331 -2.68 -16.06 13.15
C TYR A 331 -2.10 -15.18 14.24
N TYR A 332 -2.55 -13.94 14.23
CA TYR A 332 -2.17 -12.94 15.23
C TYR A 332 -3.42 -12.28 15.82
N LYS A 333 -3.37 -11.98 17.12
CA LYS A 333 -4.25 -11.01 17.75
C LYS A 333 -3.51 -9.71 17.95
N LEU A 334 -4.15 -8.59 17.62
CA LEU A 334 -3.59 -7.24 17.69
C LEU A 334 -4.58 -6.30 18.37
N ARG A 335 -4.08 -5.39 19.19
CA ARG A 335 -4.83 -4.22 19.68
C ARG A 335 -3.96 -2.99 19.75
N PHE A 336 -4.56 -1.83 19.62
CA PHE A 336 -3.86 -0.56 19.80
C PHE A 336 -3.87 -0.18 21.28
N THR A 337 -2.74 0.36 21.73
CA THR A 337 -2.53 0.72 23.14
C THR A 337 -2.35 2.21 23.35
N ARG A 338 -2.00 2.96 22.27
CA ARG A 338 -1.77 4.40 22.34
C ARG A 338 -1.98 5.06 20.98
N LEU A 339 -2.54 6.27 20.97
CA LEU A 339 -2.67 7.13 19.77
C LEU A 339 -1.62 8.25 19.75
N THR A 340 -1.28 8.81 20.90
CA THR A 340 -0.36 9.95 21.04
C THR A 340 0.86 9.56 21.86
N ASN A 341 1.95 10.29 21.73
CA ASN A 341 3.09 10.15 22.65
C ASN A 341 2.79 10.77 24.04
N ILE A 342 3.80 10.73 24.94
CA ILE A 342 3.69 11.28 26.31
C ILE A 342 3.50 12.79 26.34
N LYS A 343 3.80 13.50 25.24
CA LYS A 343 3.55 14.93 25.07
C LYS A 343 2.18 15.22 24.47
N GLU A 344 1.35 14.20 24.28
CA GLU A 344 0.04 14.24 23.62
C GLU A 344 0.10 14.66 22.13
N GLU A 345 1.23 14.43 21.46
CA GLU A 345 1.40 14.66 20.03
C GLU A 345 0.92 13.43 19.27
N ARG A 346 0.20 13.63 18.14
CA ARG A 346 -0.24 12.57 17.24
C ARG A 346 0.87 12.12 16.29
N GLY A 347 0.64 10.98 15.58
CA GLY A 347 1.65 10.38 14.71
C GLY A 347 2.65 9.46 15.45
N TYR A 348 2.24 8.98 16.62
CA TYR A 348 2.98 8.02 17.47
C TYR A 348 2.08 6.88 17.93
N PRO A 349 1.41 6.17 16.99
CA PRO A 349 0.57 5.05 17.35
C PRO A 349 1.40 3.94 18.00
N GLN A 350 0.79 3.23 18.95
CA GLN A 350 1.38 2.04 19.53
C GLN A 350 0.36 0.91 19.50
N PHE A 351 0.81 -0.28 19.14
CA PHE A 351 0.02 -1.49 19.20
C PHE A 351 0.79 -2.62 19.83
N GLU A 352 0.09 -3.59 20.38
CA GLU A 352 0.65 -4.88 20.75
C GLU A 352 0.00 -5.99 19.93
N TYR A 353 0.78 -7.02 19.63
CA TYR A 353 0.29 -8.21 18.96
C TYR A 353 0.92 -9.47 19.55
N LYS A 354 0.25 -10.60 19.36
CA LYS A 354 0.75 -11.92 19.72
C LYS A 354 0.30 -12.95 18.70
N THR A 355 1.14 -13.93 18.44
CA THR A 355 0.81 -15.15 17.69
C THR A 355 -0.24 -15.96 18.45
N LEU A 356 -1.20 -16.62 17.73
CA LEU A 356 -2.26 -17.46 18.27
C LEU A 356 -2.04 -18.94 17.97
#